data_090e1e024c4f5e4bbb55d77938696a2e
#
_entry.id   090e1e024c4f5e4bbb55d77938696a2e
#
_cell.length_a   1.000
_cell.length_b   1.000
_cell.length_c   1.000
_cell.angle_alpha   90.00
_cell.angle_beta   90.00
_cell.angle_gamma   90.00
#
_symmetry.space_group_name_H-M   'P 1'
#
loop_
_entity.id
_entity.type
_entity.pdbx_description
1 polymer ?
#
loop_
_entity_poly.entity_id
_entity_poly.type
_entity_poly.pdbx_seq_one_letter_code
_entity_poly.pdbx_strand_id
1 'polypeptide(L)' 'MDYTVVIEPADDGSYSVYVPNLPGCVSCGDTPGQASDSIREAVEGHIQTLRKFGEPHPKPRSFASVVRAA' A
#
# COMPACT_ATOMS: atom_id res chain seq x y z
N MET A 1 -2.04 10.50 8.36
CA MET A 1 -1.04 10.53 7.27
C MET A 1 -1.52 9.69 6.11
N ASP A 2 -1.31 10.16 4.90
CA ASP A 2 -1.71 9.44 3.70
C ASP A 2 -0.50 8.80 3.05
N TYR A 3 -0.58 7.50 2.80
CA TYR A 3 0.46 6.77 2.08
C TYR A 3 -0.01 6.46 0.67
N THR A 4 0.86 6.67 -0.31
CA THR A 4 0.62 6.22 -1.68
C THR A 4 0.71 4.71 -1.73
N VAL A 5 -0.25 4.07 -2.38
CA VAL A 5 -0.24 2.64 -2.65
C VAL A 5 -0.17 2.40 -4.15
N VAL A 6 0.43 1.28 -4.55
CA VAL A 6 0.52 0.87 -5.95
C VAL A 6 -0.26 -0.42 -6.10
N ILE A 7 -1.25 -0.42 -7.00
CA ILE A 7 -2.10 -1.58 -7.28
C ILE A 7 -1.80 -2.05 -8.70
N GLU A 8 -1.46 -3.31 -8.84
CA GLU A 8 -1.09 -3.90 -10.12
C GLU A 8 -1.87 -5.18 -10.39
N PRO A 9 -2.30 -5.41 -11.64
CA PRO A 9 -2.93 -6.69 -11.98
C PRO A 9 -1.92 -7.83 -11.93
N ALA A 10 -2.34 -8.97 -11.41
CA ALA A 10 -1.55 -10.19 -11.40
C ALA A 10 -2.00 -11.13 -12.52
N ASP A 11 -1.17 -12.12 -12.85
CA ASP A 11 -1.44 -13.03 -13.97
C ASP A 11 -2.69 -13.90 -13.76
N ASP A 12 -3.08 -14.12 -12.53
CA ASP A 12 -4.25 -14.95 -12.19
C ASP A 12 -5.57 -14.18 -12.17
N GLY A 13 -5.56 -12.91 -12.57
CA GLY A 13 -6.76 -12.06 -12.57
C GLY A 13 -7.01 -11.33 -11.27
N SER A 14 -6.18 -11.53 -10.26
CA SER A 14 -6.24 -10.76 -9.02
C SER A 14 -5.41 -9.49 -9.12
N TYR A 15 -5.35 -8.75 -8.02
CA TYR A 15 -4.55 -7.52 -7.93
C TYR A 15 -3.63 -7.60 -6.73
N SER A 16 -2.38 -7.25 -6.93
CA SER A 16 -1.43 -7.05 -5.84
C SER A 16 -1.34 -5.57 -5.49
N VAL A 17 -0.98 -5.28 -4.26
CA VAL A 17 -0.87 -3.90 -3.79
C VAL A 17 0.30 -3.80 -2.81
N TYR A 18 1.04 -2.71 -2.88
CA TYR A 18 2.13 -2.44 -1.95
C TYR A 18 2.23 -0.96 -1.65
N VAL A 19 2.94 -0.65 -0.58
CA VAL A 19 3.17 0.73 -0.13
C VAL A 19 4.65 1.04 -0.31
N PRO A 20 5.03 1.92 -1.27
CA PRO A 20 6.44 2.22 -1.52
C PRO A 20 7.20 2.72 -0.30
N ASN A 21 6.56 3.49 0.57
CA ASN A 21 7.22 4.07 1.75
C ASN A 21 7.18 3.17 3.00
N LEU A 22 6.56 2.00 2.91
CA LEU A 22 6.53 1.02 4.00
C LEU A 22 7.00 -0.33 3.47
N PRO A 23 8.32 -0.57 3.42
CA PRO A 23 8.87 -1.83 2.90
C PRO A 23 8.27 -3.04 3.63
N GLY A 24 7.89 -4.05 2.86
CA GLY A 24 7.26 -5.25 3.39
C GLY A 24 5.75 -5.13 3.61
N CYS A 25 5.16 -3.96 3.43
CA CYS A 25 3.71 -3.77 3.54
C CYS A 25 3.06 -4.06 2.19
N VAL A 26 2.57 -5.29 2.01
CA VAL A 26 1.97 -5.78 0.76
C VAL A 26 0.67 -6.51 1.06
N SER A 27 -0.22 -6.55 0.07
CA SER A 27 -1.46 -7.31 0.17
C SER A 27 -1.98 -7.65 -1.23
N CYS A 28 -3.19 -8.18 -1.31
CA CYS A 28 -3.83 -8.51 -2.58
C CYS A 28 -5.35 -8.48 -2.42
N GLY A 29 -6.04 -8.54 -3.54
CA GLY A 29 -7.49 -8.63 -3.57
C GLY A 29 -7.97 -9.07 -4.96
N ASP A 30 -9.22 -9.49 -5.07
CA ASP A 30 -9.79 -9.92 -6.34
C ASP A 30 -10.19 -8.74 -7.23
N THR A 31 -10.36 -7.57 -6.64
CA THR A 31 -10.67 -6.33 -7.34
C THR A 31 -9.75 -5.23 -6.82
N PRO A 32 -9.57 -4.12 -7.58
CA PRO A 32 -8.80 -2.98 -7.07
C PRO A 32 -9.35 -2.43 -5.76
N GLY A 33 -10.68 -2.41 -5.58
CA GLY A 33 -11.30 -1.96 -4.33
C GLY A 33 -10.97 -2.86 -3.17
N GLN A 34 -11.00 -4.18 -3.35
CA GLN A 34 -10.62 -5.14 -2.32
C GLN A 34 -9.14 -5.04 -1.97
N ALA A 35 -8.27 -4.87 -2.98
CA ALA A 35 -6.85 -4.67 -2.75
C ALA A 35 -6.60 -3.39 -1.93
N SER A 36 -7.32 -2.33 -2.24
CA SER A 36 -7.22 -1.06 -1.51
C SER A 36 -7.65 -1.22 -0.05
N ASP A 37 -8.76 -1.92 0.20
CA ASP A 37 -9.23 -2.18 1.57
C ASP A 37 -8.25 -3.05 2.35
N SER A 38 -7.70 -4.08 1.70
CA SER A 38 -6.74 -4.98 2.32
C SER A 38 -5.45 -4.26 2.70
N ILE A 39 -4.94 -3.39 1.83
CA ILE A 39 -3.70 -2.66 2.14
C ILE A 39 -3.93 -1.62 3.23
N ARG A 40 -5.13 -1.05 3.32
CA ARG A 40 -5.46 -0.13 4.41
C ARG A 40 -5.30 -0.81 5.77
N GLU A 41 -5.84 -2.00 5.93
CA GLU A 41 -5.71 -2.78 7.16
C GLU A 41 -4.25 -3.13 7.43
N ALA A 42 -3.51 -3.50 6.40
CA ALA A 42 -2.09 -3.82 6.53
C ALA A 42 -1.27 -2.61 6.98
N VAL A 43 -1.54 -1.43 6.44
CA VAL A 43 -0.89 -0.17 6.84
C VAL A 43 -1.20 0.14 8.31
N GLU A 44 -2.46 0.08 8.69
CA GLU A 44 -2.88 0.37 10.07
C GLU A 44 -2.18 -0.57 11.05
N GLY A 45 -2.15 -1.87 10.76
CA GLY A 45 -1.47 -2.84 11.61
C GLY A 45 0.03 -2.63 11.68
N HIS A 46 0.65 -2.29 10.55
CA HIS A 46 2.09 -2.03 10.47
C HIS A 46 2.47 -0.81 11.33
N ILE A 47 1.73 0.29 11.21
CA ILE A 47 1.99 1.50 12.00
C ILE A 47 1.77 1.23 13.49
N GLN A 48 0.71 0.50 13.86
CA GLN A 48 0.47 0.14 15.26
C GLN A 48 1.61 -0.70 15.82
N THR A 49 2.16 -1.64 15.05
CA THR A 49 3.30 -2.45 15.46
C THR A 49 4.53 -1.59 15.71
N LEU A 50 4.84 -0.67 14.80
CA LEU A 50 5.97 0.24 14.96
C LEU A 50 5.81 1.09 16.23
N ARG A 51 4.63 1.62 16.49
CA ARG A 51 4.34 2.41 17.69
C ARG A 51 4.49 1.58 18.96
N LYS A 52 4.01 0.33 18.93
CA LYS A 52 4.09 -0.58 20.08
C LYS A 52 5.53 -0.84 20.51
N PHE A 53 6.45 -0.95 19.56
CA PHE A 53 7.86 -1.20 19.83
C PHE A 53 8.69 0.09 19.90
N GLY A 54 8.04 1.26 19.85
CA GLY A 54 8.74 2.55 19.92
C GLY A 54 9.56 2.89 18.70
N GLU A 55 9.34 2.20 17.59
CA GLU A 55 10.06 2.46 16.34
C GLU A 55 9.39 3.58 15.56
N PRO A 56 10.17 4.47 14.92
CA PRO A 56 9.59 5.49 14.07
C PRO A 56 9.01 4.88 12.80
N HIS A 57 7.86 5.39 12.36
CA HIS A 57 7.30 5.01 11.07
C HIS A 57 7.72 6.01 10.01
N PRO A 58 8.02 5.56 8.78
CA PRO A 58 8.39 6.46 7.70
C PRO A 58 7.27 7.43 7.36
N LYS A 59 7.61 8.68 7.09
CA LYS A 59 6.63 9.64 6.58
C LYS A 59 6.35 9.34 5.12
N PRO A 60 5.12 9.56 4.63
CA PRO A 60 4.83 9.39 3.21
C PRO A 60 5.67 10.35 2.37
N ARG A 61 6.36 9.81 1.38
CA ARG A 61 7.21 10.60 0.48
C ARG A 61 6.83 10.42 -0.99
N SER A 62 6.14 9.33 -1.29
CA SER A 62 5.74 9.02 -2.65
C SER A 62 4.37 9.61 -2.94
N PHE A 63 4.18 10.03 -4.16
CA PHE A 63 2.87 10.40 -4.66
C PHE A 63 2.72 9.88 -6.08
N ALA A 64 1.48 9.64 -6.48
CA ALA A 64 1.18 9.15 -7.81
C ALA A 64 0.69 10.29 -8.69
N SER A 65 1.07 10.26 -9.95
CA SER A 65 0.51 11.14 -10.95
C SER A 65 0.23 10.36 -12.23
N VAL A 66 -0.58 10.95 -13.09
CA VAL A 66 -0.93 10.35 -14.37
C VAL A 66 -0.32 11.18 -15.48
N VAL A 67 0.41 10.53 -16.37
CA VAL A 67 0.97 11.17 -17.56
C VAL A 67 0.27 10.57 -18.77
N ARG A 68 -0.33 11.41 -19.59
CA ARG A 68 -0.97 10.98 -20.83
C ARG A 68 0.08 10.84 -21.92
N ALA A 69 0.20 9.65 -22.45
CA ALA A 69 1.04 9.40 -23.62
C ALA A 69 0.24 9.69 -24.90
N ALA A 70 0.88 10.32 -25.84
CA ALA A 70 0.27 10.64 -27.14
C ALA A 70 0.25 9.43 -28.06
#